data_553a6388af6b27b0233c7ab1648fde8f
#
_entry.id   553a6388af6b27b0233c7ab1648fde8f
#
_cell.length_a   1.000
_cell.length_b   1.000
_cell.length_c   1.000
_cell.angle_alpha   90.00
_cell.angle_beta   90.00
_cell.angle_gamma   90.00
#
_symmetry.space_group_name_H-M   'P 1'
#
loop_
_entity.id
_entity.type
_entity.pdbx_description
1 polymer ?
#
loop_
_entity_poly.entity_id
_entity_poly.type
_entity_poly.pdbx_seq_one_letter_code
_entity_poly.pdbx_strand_id
1 'polypeptide(L)'
;FVDVQATSKGKGFQGAMKRHNFGGKEATHGVLKAHRSLGGTGMREWPGRVLKGKKMAGQMGNETVTVQNLKVFGTDAAENLIFVEGAVPGANGTFVLITDAVKKEQKDLPVPTVANTAEAAATETVAE
;
A
#
# COMPACT_ATOMS: atom_id res chain seq x y z
N PHE A 1 -9.27 1.41 -14.01
CA PHE A 1 -8.11 1.14 -13.14
C PHE A 1 -8.05 2.18 -12.04
N VAL A 2 -7.65 1.75 -10.84
CA VAL A 2 -7.61 2.60 -9.66
C VAL A 2 -6.27 2.46 -8.92
N ASP A 3 -5.89 3.51 -8.24
CA ASP A 3 -4.79 3.52 -7.28
C ASP A 3 -5.39 3.47 -5.87
N VAL A 4 -4.89 2.53 -5.07
CA VAL A 4 -5.42 2.25 -3.74
C VAL A 4 -4.38 2.56 -2.69
N GLN A 5 -4.69 3.48 -1.78
CA GLN A 5 -3.82 3.91 -0.70
C GLN A 5 -4.41 3.54 0.66
N ALA A 6 -3.61 2.94 1.51
CA ALA A 6 -3.97 2.64 2.89
C ALA A 6 -2.74 2.47 3.78
N THR A 7 -2.95 2.40 5.08
CA THR A 7 -1.91 2.07 6.05
C THR A 7 -1.67 0.56 6.06
N SER A 8 -0.45 0.15 5.76
CA SER A 8 -0.05 -1.26 5.74
C SER A 8 -0.13 -1.92 7.13
N LYS A 9 -0.30 -3.24 7.17
CA LYS A 9 -0.28 -4.00 8.43
C LYS A 9 1.03 -3.77 9.17
N GLY A 10 0.95 -3.36 10.43
CA GLY A 10 2.11 -3.23 11.30
C GLY A 10 2.71 -4.60 11.62
N LYS A 11 4.04 -4.71 11.54
CA LYS A 11 4.80 -5.92 11.86
C LYS A 11 5.75 -5.73 13.03
N GLY A 12 5.71 -4.54 13.64
CA GLY A 12 6.57 -4.17 14.77
C GLY A 12 8.04 -4.04 14.36
N PHE A 13 8.92 -4.11 15.34
CA PHE A 13 10.36 -4.06 15.11
C PHE A 13 10.85 -5.36 14.48
N GLN A 14 11.46 -5.29 13.30
CA GLN A 14 11.93 -6.44 12.56
C GLN A 14 13.43 -6.34 12.26
N GLY A 15 14.10 -7.50 12.25
CA GLY A 15 15.49 -7.62 11.86
C GLY A 15 15.71 -7.37 10.36
N ALA A 16 16.97 -7.13 9.99
CA ALA A 16 17.35 -6.80 8.61
C ALA A 16 16.97 -7.87 7.58
N MET A 17 16.96 -9.14 7.95
CA MET A 17 16.55 -10.22 7.07
C MET A 17 15.09 -10.10 6.66
N LYS A 18 14.17 -9.88 7.61
CA LYS A 18 12.74 -9.76 7.31
C LYS A 18 12.40 -8.39 6.72
N ARG A 19 12.99 -7.33 7.25
CA ARG A 19 12.69 -5.96 6.83
C ARG A 19 13.23 -5.62 5.44
N HIS A 20 14.40 -6.14 5.09
CA HIS A 20 15.13 -5.78 3.87
C HIS A 20 15.55 -6.97 3.00
N ASN A 21 15.08 -8.17 3.32
CA ASN A 21 15.38 -9.41 2.60
C ASN A 21 16.89 -9.72 2.53
N PHE A 22 17.61 -9.50 3.62
CA PHE A 22 19.03 -9.88 3.69
C PHE A 22 19.16 -11.40 3.79
N GLY A 23 20.15 -11.96 3.10
CA GLY A 23 20.39 -13.41 3.05
C GLY A 23 20.88 -14.03 4.37
N GLY A 24 21.39 -13.22 5.30
CA GLY A 24 22.01 -13.72 6.52
C GLY A 24 23.41 -14.33 6.26
N LYS A 25 23.85 -15.16 7.18
CA LYS A 25 25.12 -15.89 7.10
C LYS A 25 24.87 -17.40 7.09
N GLU A 26 25.88 -18.16 6.72
CA GLU A 26 25.82 -19.62 6.66
C GLU A 26 25.44 -20.24 8.02
N ALA A 27 24.79 -21.41 7.99
CA ALA A 27 24.39 -22.15 9.17
C ALA A 27 25.56 -22.91 9.84
N THR A 28 26.65 -23.16 9.07
CA THR A 28 27.84 -23.92 9.48
C THR A 28 29.12 -23.11 9.23
N HIS A 29 30.27 -23.76 9.09
CA HIS A 29 31.57 -23.14 8.78
C HIS A 29 32.02 -22.07 9.81
N GLY A 30 31.83 -22.34 11.10
CA GLY A 30 32.33 -21.49 12.17
C GLY A 30 31.52 -20.23 12.44
N VAL A 31 30.37 -20.08 11.86
CA VAL A 31 29.43 -18.99 12.18
C VAL A 31 28.70 -19.34 13.47
N LEU A 32 29.19 -18.85 14.60
CA LEU A 32 28.66 -19.20 15.93
C LEU A 32 27.25 -18.64 16.18
N LYS A 33 27.14 -17.36 16.46
CA LYS A 33 25.87 -16.71 16.88
C LYS A 33 25.36 -15.63 15.90
N ALA A 34 26.00 -15.47 14.74
CA ALA A 34 25.78 -14.34 13.86
C ALA A 34 24.96 -14.69 12.59
N HIS A 35 24.19 -15.78 12.60
CA HIS A 35 23.45 -16.27 11.44
C HIS A 35 22.48 -15.25 10.83
N ARG A 36 21.84 -14.43 11.66
CA ARG A 36 20.83 -13.44 11.24
C ARG A 36 21.32 -12.00 11.31
N SER A 37 22.64 -11.79 11.41
CA SER A 37 23.21 -10.46 11.55
C SER A 37 23.16 -9.66 10.25
N LEU A 38 23.14 -8.33 10.41
CA LEU A 38 23.16 -7.35 9.34
C LEU A 38 24.41 -7.46 8.44
N GLY A 39 25.56 -7.89 9.03
CA GLY A 39 26.87 -7.78 8.41
C GLY A 39 27.57 -6.48 8.80
N GLY A 40 28.48 -6.01 7.97
CA GLY A 40 29.21 -4.76 8.20
C GLY A 40 28.32 -3.53 8.10
N THR A 41 28.56 -2.54 8.94
CA THR A 41 27.84 -1.26 8.93
C THR A 41 28.53 -0.19 8.09
N GLY A 42 29.82 -0.37 7.78
CA GLY A 42 30.60 0.56 6.99
C GLY A 42 32.01 0.05 6.73
N MET A 43 32.79 0.86 6.06
CA MET A 43 34.23 0.67 5.90
C MET A 43 34.94 1.16 7.15
N ARG A 44 36.12 0.71 7.41
CA ARG A 44 36.86 0.93 8.64
C ARG A 44 37.13 2.41 8.96
N GLU A 45 38.31 2.88 8.72
CA GLU A 45 38.80 4.20 9.10
C GLU A 45 38.24 5.31 8.19
N TRP A 46 38.14 5.03 6.94
CA TRP A 46 37.58 5.93 5.94
C TRP A 46 36.31 5.28 5.32
N PRO A 47 35.15 5.96 5.31
CA PRO A 47 34.84 7.37 5.65
C PRO A 47 34.58 7.65 7.14
N GLY A 48 34.82 6.73 8.07
CA GLY A 48 34.65 6.93 9.52
C GLY A 48 33.19 7.10 9.98
N ARG A 49 32.23 6.86 9.12
CA ARG A 49 30.79 7.01 9.39
C ARG A 49 29.96 5.93 8.72
N VAL A 50 28.78 5.68 9.27
CA VAL A 50 27.74 4.89 8.60
C VAL A 50 26.98 5.80 7.65
N LEU A 51 26.85 5.39 6.39
CA LEU A 51 26.14 6.16 5.38
C LEU A 51 24.64 6.28 5.70
N LYS A 52 24.06 7.43 5.40
CA LYS A 52 22.61 7.64 5.52
C LYS A 52 21.86 6.63 4.63
N GLY A 53 20.69 6.16 5.10
CA GLY A 53 19.93 5.16 4.36
C GLY A 53 20.44 3.73 4.46
N LYS A 54 21.48 3.45 5.27
CA LYS A 54 21.94 2.08 5.53
C LYS A 54 20.78 1.24 6.07
N LYS A 55 20.46 0.16 5.35
CA LYS A 55 19.38 -0.76 5.73
C LYS A 55 19.71 -1.49 7.02
N MET A 56 18.94 -1.26 8.06
CA MET A 56 19.09 -1.82 9.39
C MET A 56 17.76 -2.33 9.93
N ALA A 57 17.80 -3.03 11.07
CA ALA A 57 16.61 -3.41 11.82
C ALA A 57 15.80 -2.15 12.22
N GLY A 58 14.51 -2.29 12.34
CA GLY A 58 13.61 -1.20 12.73
C GLY A 58 12.14 -1.54 12.52
N GLN A 59 11.28 -0.56 12.69
CA GLN A 59 9.84 -0.68 12.46
C GLN A 59 9.58 -1.11 11.02
N MET A 60 8.70 -2.09 10.85
CA MET A 60 8.20 -2.57 9.56
C MET A 60 6.68 -2.51 9.53
N GLY A 61 6.13 -2.06 8.43
CA GLY A 61 4.70 -1.83 8.30
C GLY A 61 4.20 -0.61 9.10
N ASN A 62 2.90 -0.45 9.16
CA ASN A 62 2.24 0.75 9.71
C ASN A 62 2.68 2.02 8.98
N GLU A 63 2.86 1.90 7.68
CA GLU A 63 3.25 2.97 6.76
C GLU A 63 2.17 3.13 5.71
N THR A 64 1.96 4.34 5.22
CA THR A 64 1.06 4.59 4.09
C THR A 64 1.67 4.01 2.82
N VAL A 65 0.95 3.10 2.19
CA VAL A 65 1.35 2.41 0.97
C VAL A 65 0.30 2.63 -0.09
N THR A 66 0.74 2.92 -1.31
CA THR A 66 -0.13 3.03 -2.49
C THR A 66 0.16 1.87 -3.44
N VAL A 67 -0.86 1.10 -3.76
CA VAL A 67 -0.81 0.07 -4.81
C VAL A 67 -1.48 0.64 -6.04
N GLN A 68 -0.72 0.73 -7.13
CA GLN A 68 -1.16 1.39 -8.36
C GLN A 68 -1.71 0.41 -9.39
N ASN A 69 -2.58 0.93 -10.27
CA ASN A 69 -3.11 0.23 -11.45
C ASN A 69 -3.90 -1.06 -11.14
N LEU A 70 -4.63 -1.10 -10.06
CA LEU A 70 -5.55 -2.20 -9.77
C LEU A 70 -6.78 -2.09 -10.69
N LYS A 71 -7.27 -3.24 -11.16
CA LYS A 71 -8.46 -3.29 -12.01
C LYS A 71 -9.71 -3.37 -11.14
N VAL A 72 -10.69 -2.53 -11.41
CA VAL A 72 -12.03 -2.70 -10.86
C VAL A 72 -12.74 -3.81 -11.63
N PHE A 73 -13.14 -4.85 -10.93
CA PHE A 73 -13.88 -5.98 -11.52
C PHE A 73 -15.36 -5.67 -11.66
N GLY A 74 -15.94 -5.01 -10.68
CA GLY A 74 -17.35 -4.65 -10.69
C GLY A 74 -17.71 -3.75 -9.50
N THR A 75 -18.90 -3.23 -9.53
CA THR A 75 -19.48 -2.41 -8.47
C THR A 75 -20.91 -2.85 -8.18
N ASP A 76 -21.31 -2.82 -6.93
CA ASP A 76 -22.69 -3.03 -6.49
C ASP A 76 -23.16 -1.78 -5.74
N ALA A 77 -24.05 -1.03 -6.37
CA ALA A 77 -24.57 0.20 -5.81
C ALA A 77 -25.59 -0.03 -4.69
N ALA A 78 -26.28 -1.18 -4.67
CA ALA A 78 -27.26 -1.50 -3.64
C ALA A 78 -26.58 -1.77 -2.28
N GLU A 79 -25.47 -2.49 -2.33
CA GLU A 79 -24.67 -2.84 -1.14
C GLU A 79 -23.51 -1.87 -0.90
N ASN A 80 -23.30 -0.85 -1.75
CA ASN A 80 -22.17 0.07 -1.72
C ASN A 80 -20.80 -0.65 -1.77
N LEU A 81 -20.67 -1.65 -2.63
CA LEU A 81 -19.47 -2.45 -2.76
C LEU A 81 -18.71 -2.13 -4.04
N ILE A 82 -17.38 -2.13 -3.95
CA ILE A 82 -16.46 -2.05 -5.09
C ILE A 82 -15.55 -3.29 -5.06
N PHE A 83 -15.56 -4.08 -6.12
CA PHE A 83 -14.72 -5.25 -6.26
C PHE A 83 -13.45 -4.90 -7.02
N VAL A 84 -12.29 -5.05 -6.38
CA VAL A 84 -10.98 -4.74 -6.95
C VAL A 84 -10.17 -6.01 -7.09
N GLU A 85 -9.61 -6.24 -8.28
CA GLU A 85 -8.75 -7.37 -8.56
C GLU A 85 -7.33 -7.07 -8.11
N GLY A 86 -6.82 -7.83 -7.13
CA GLY A 86 -5.46 -7.73 -6.64
C GLY A 86 -5.34 -7.49 -5.14
N ALA A 87 -4.16 -7.08 -4.70
CA ALA A 87 -3.84 -6.89 -3.29
C ALA A 87 -4.13 -5.45 -2.84
N VAL A 88 -5.08 -5.30 -1.94
CA VAL A 88 -5.37 -4.04 -1.25
C VAL A 88 -4.51 -3.95 0.00
N PRO A 89 -3.80 -2.84 0.25
CA PRO A 89 -2.97 -2.69 1.44
C PRO A 89 -3.82 -2.52 2.70
N GLY A 90 -3.26 -2.90 3.85
CA GLY A 90 -3.88 -2.73 5.16
C GLY A 90 -4.49 -4.01 5.74
N ALA A 91 -5.09 -3.85 6.92
CA ALA A 91 -5.82 -4.91 7.61
C ALA A 91 -7.29 -4.93 7.14
N ASN A 92 -7.99 -6.04 7.36
CA ASN A 92 -9.42 -6.10 7.10
C ASN A 92 -10.15 -5.09 7.99
N GLY A 93 -11.11 -4.37 7.41
CA GLY A 93 -11.89 -3.36 8.13
C GLY A 93 -11.20 -2.00 8.31
N THR A 94 -10.04 -1.76 7.67
CA THR A 94 -9.39 -0.43 7.66
C THR A 94 -9.91 0.44 6.53
N PHE A 95 -9.83 1.75 6.73
CA PHE A 95 -10.15 2.73 5.69
C PHE A 95 -9.12 2.68 4.56
N VAL A 96 -9.61 2.79 3.35
CA VAL A 96 -8.83 2.76 2.12
C VAL A 96 -9.22 3.95 1.27
N LEU A 97 -8.26 4.67 0.72
CA LEU A 97 -8.48 5.73 -0.24
C LEU A 97 -8.33 5.14 -1.65
N ILE A 98 -9.36 5.26 -2.46
CA ILE A 98 -9.36 4.81 -3.85
C ILE A 98 -9.44 6.05 -4.74
N THR A 99 -8.50 6.15 -5.68
CA THR A 99 -8.42 7.24 -6.66
C THR A 99 -8.24 6.65 -8.05
N ASP A 100 -8.52 7.43 -9.07
CA ASP A 100 -8.24 7.02 -10.45
C ASP A 100 -6.76 6.77 -10.67
N ALA A 101 -6.43 5.77 -11.50
CA ALA A 101 -5.04 5.42 -11.77
C ALA A 101 -4.33 6.52 -12.54
N VAL A 102 -3.27 7.08 -11.94
CA VAL A 102 -2.48 8.17 -12.54
C VAL A 102 -1.65 7.70 -13.75
N LYS A 103 -1.15 6.47 -13.72
CA LYS A 103 -0.24 5.92 -14.75
C LYS A 103 -0.93 5.19 -15.89
N LYS A 104 -2.22 4.93 -15.77
CA LYS A 104 -2.97 4.17 -16.76
C LYS A 104 -4.16 4.98 -17.20
N GLU A 105 -4.11 5.50 -18.43
CA GLU A 105 -5.22 6.22 -19.01
C GLU A 105 -6.48 5.33 -19.05
N GLN A 106 -7.57 5.89 -18.62
CA GLN A 106 -8.89 5.29 -18.70
C GLN A 106 -9.53 5.82 -19.96
N LYS A 107 -9.39 5.07 -21.03
CA LYS A 107 -10.08 5.36 -22.29
C LYS A 107 -11.51 4.83 -22.16
N ASP A 108 -12.47 5.61 -22.61
CA ASP A 108 -13.89 5.23 -22.72
C ASP A 108 -14.65 5.03 -21.39
N LEU A 109 -14.33 5.81 -20.36
CA LEU A 109 -15.25 5.90 -19.22
C LEU A 109 -16.49 6.74 -19.63
N PRO A 110 -17.71 6.27 -19.35
CA PRO A 110 -18.89 7.11 -19.48
C PRO A 110 -18.71 8.31 -18.54
N VAL A 111 -18.83 9.52 -19.10
CA VAL A 111 -18.82 10.73 -18.27
C VAL A 111 -19.94 10.58 -17.24
N PRO A 112 -19.69 10.74 -15.94
CA PRO A 112 -20.75 10.66 -14.95
C PRO A 112 -21.76 11.75 -15.27
N THR A 113 -22.93 11.36 -15.73
CA THR A 113 -24.06 12.27 -15.89
C THR A 113 -24.45 12.70 -14.48
N VAL A 114 -24.13 13.93 -14.13
CA VAL A 114 -24.66 14.54 -12.91
C VAL A 114 -26.17 14.56 -13.08
N ALA A 115 -26.86 13.61 -12.48
CA ALA A 115 -28.30 13.64 -12.40
C ALA A 115 -28.66 14.96 -11.71
N ASN A 116 -29.24 15.89 -12.45
CA ASN A 116 -29.68 17.15 -11.92
C ASN A 116 -30.68 16.86 -10.82
N THR A 117 -30.25 17.01 -9.58
CA THR A 117 -31.08 16.92 -8.36
C THR A 117 -32.19 18.00 -8.34
N ALA A 118 -32.21 18.87 -9.35
CA ALA A 118 -33.23 19.90 -9.54
C ALA A 118 -34.58 19.38 -10.09
N GLU A 119 -34.60 18.19 -10.74
CA GLU A 119 -35.84 17.65 -11.29
C GLU A 119 -36.67 16.83 -10.30
N ALA A 120 -36.05 16.32 -9.24
CA ALA A 120 -36.77 15.57 -8.20
C ALA A 120 -37.57 16.48 -7.25
N ALA A 121 -37.21 17.76 -7.15
CA ALA A 121 -37.93 18.72 -6.29
C ALA A 121 -39.16 19.37 -6.95
N ALA A 122 -39.33 19.23 -8.28
CA ALA A 122 -40.41 19.84 -9.01
C ALA A 122 -41.69 18.95 -9.16
N THR A 123 -41.57 17.68 -8.77
CA THR A 123 -42.73 16.75 -8.85
C THR A 123 -43.53 16.59 -7.57
N GLU A 124 -43.06 17.14 -6.46
CA GLU A 124 -43.77 17.06 -5.17
C GLU A 124 -44.74 18.23 -4.90
N THR A 125 -44.82 19.26 -5.75
CA THR A 125 -45.68 20.43 -5.54
C THR A 125 -46.93 20.51 -6.40
N VAL A 126 -47.33 19.42 -7.09
CA VAL A 126 -48.56 19.38 -7.88
C VAL A 126 -49.49 18.24 -7.44
N ALA A 127 -49.62 18.00 -6.16
CA ALA A 127 -50.66 17.12 -5.60
C ALA A 127 -51.18 17.69 -4.27
N GLU A 128 -51.90 18.82 -4.38
CA GLU A 128 -52.89 19.27 -3.40
C GLU A 128 -54.08 19.91 -4.12
#